data_d9921b522acc376f223be09e8ada957f
#
_entry.id   d9921b522acc376f223be09e8ada957f
#
_cell.length_a   1.000
_cell.length_b   1.000
_cell.length_c   1.000
_cell.angle_alpha   90.00
_cell.angle_beta   90.00
_cell.angle_gamma   90.00
#
_symmetry.space_group_name_H-M   'P 1'
#
loop_
_entity.id
_entity.type
_entity.pdbx_description
1 polymer ?
#
loop_
_entity_poly.entity_id
_entity_poly.type
_entity_poly.pdbx_seq_one_letter_code
_entity_poly.pdbx_strand_id
1 'polypeptide(L)'
;MTGVELEIILKAGKILLSSGAEISRTEDTMNYIARAMNFKDLEAYVSNRGIFATAKKADGTEITRICNVPEVDINLSKIESVNALSRRITQKNITIEEIESELNQIDTMSDYSFFWRLVAYTLGASGFSYAIGSSITDSIIAGIIGLILGVYMCTIKRILSSDVLITILGSILIALLGNLFIHFELGSNLSVILLGAMIDIVPGVPFVNAIREYSQNNYNTGITLMMGALLTCISMAVGVAVVQSLLFNTQMIPLYTSNLDTNSLTSMFMRSIMAGIGTTAFAILFRVAKQHFIDCTILGFISWFLFLTLSSLQSNVMLSIFISGFIIAIASRILAVKRKCPAIVFLMTSLFPLLPGLSFYRSIYYMLMGQETIAISFAKESFLIAFTIAISIVIVKHIKPPRIRKNTYK
;
A
#
# COMPACT_ATOMS: atom_id res chain seq x y z
N MET A 1 -25.51 18.66 -23.59
CA MET A 1 -25.26 17.23 -23.37
C MET A 1 -23.79 16.82 -23.45
N THR A 2 -22.97 17.36 -24.33
CA THR A 2 -21.55 16.99 -24.52
C THR A 2 -20.62 17.24 -23.33
N GLY A 3 -20.87 18.24 -22.50
CA GLY A 3 -20.07 18.56 -21.33
C GLY A 3 -20.21 17.54 -20.19
N VAL A 4 -21.43 17.02 -19.98
CA VAL A 4 -21.75 16.10 -18.88
C VAL A 4 -21.05 14.74 -19.07
N GLU A 5 -21.01 14.21 -20.28
CA GLU A 5 -20.35 12.92 -20.56
C GLU A 5 -18.84 12.97 -20.28
N LEU A 6 -18.15 14.05 -20.66
CA LEU A 6 -16.73 14.24 -20.37
C LEU A 6 -16.50 14.46 -18.85
N GLU A 7 -17.40 15.15 -18.16
CA GLU A 7 -17.35 15.32 -16.70
C GLU A 7 -17.46 13.99 -15.97
N ILE A 8 -18.31 13.06 -16.42
CA ILE A 8 -18.42 11.71 -15.91
C ILE A 8 -17.09 10.94 -16.05
N ILE A 9 -16.47 11.01 -17.24
CA ILE A 9 -15.19 10.35 -17.51
C ILE A 9 -14.10 10.90 -16.57
N LEU A 10 -14.01 12.23 -16.46
CA LEU A 10 -13.05 12.90 -15.59
C LEU A 10 -13.29 12.58 -14.11
N LYS A 11 -14.55 12.51 -13.68
CA LYS A 11 -14.91 12.16 -12.32
C LYS A 11 -14.51 10.72 -11.98
N ALA A 12 -14.74 9.75 -12.89
CA ALA A 12 -14.26 8.40 -12.72
C ALA A 12 -12.72 8.34 -12.61
N GLY A 13 -12.00 9.06 -13.49
CA GLY A 13 -10.55 9.21 -13.42
C GLY A 13 -10.07 9.84 -12.11
N LYS A 14 -10.73 10.91 -11.66
CA LYS A 14 -10.42 11.59 -10.39
C LYS A 14 -10.56 10.64 -9.19
N ILE A 15 -11.68 9.90 -9.10
CA ILE A 15 -11.91 8.93 -8.02
C ILE A 15 -10.83 7.84 -8.02
N LEU A 16 -10.47 7.31 -9.19
CA LEU A 16 -9.43 6.30 -9.32
C LEU A 16 -8.08 6.80 -8.83
N LEU A 17 -7.62 7.96 -9.30
CA LEU A 17 -6.32 8.52 -8.92
C LEU A 17 -6.26 8.89 -7.44
N SER A 18 -7.27 9.60 -6.94
CA SER A 18 -7.31 9.97 -5.52
C SER A 18 -7.40 8.76 -4.60
N SER A 19 -7.85 7.61 -5.10
CA SER A 19 -7.90 6.34 -4.38
C SER A 19 -6.64 5.47 -4.52
N GLY A 20 -5.61 5.92 -5.25
CA GLY A 20 -4.33 5.23 -5.39
C GLY A 20 -4.25 4.24 -6.56
N ALA A 21 -5.10 4.38 -7.59
CA ALA A 21 -4.97 3.61 -8.82
C ALA A 21 -3.73 4.02 -9.62
N GLU A 22 -3.19 3.07 -10.40
CA GLU A 22 -2.11 3.33 -11.36
C GLU A 22 -2.56 4.29 -12.47
N ILE A 23 -1.65 5.13 -12.97
CA ILE A 23 -1.92 6.06 -14.07
C ILE A 23 -2.45 5.30 -15.30
N SER A 24 -1.71 4.29 -15.75
CA SER A 24 -2.10 3.51 -16.94
C SER A 24 -3.49 2.87 -16.80
N ARG A 25 -3.82 2.41 -15.60
CA ARG A 25 -5.15 1.85 -15.32
C ARG A 25 -6.25 2.90 -15.36
N THR A 26 -5.97 4.10 -14.87
CA THR A 26 -6.91 5.22 -14.90
C THR A 26 -7.19 5.63 -16.33
N GLU A 27 -6.14 5.79 -17.15
CA GLU A 27 -6.25 6.08 -18.58
C GLU A 27 -7.06 5.02 -19.32
N ASP A 28 -6.76 3.74 -19.11
CA ASP A 28 -7.52 2.62 -19.70
C ASP A 28 -9.00 2.70 -19.33
N THR A 29 -9.33 2.92 -18.05
CA THR A 29 -10.71 2.99 -17.58
C THR A 29 -11.44 4.19 -18.19
N MET A 30 -10.81 5.37 -18.25
CA MET A 30 -11.36 6.55 -18.90
C MET A 30 -11.64 6.30 -20.40
N ASN A 31 -10.70 5.67 -21.09
CA ASN A 31 -10.85 5.29 -22.50
C ASN A 31 -11.99 4.28 -22.72
N TYR A 32 -12.16 3.28 -21.83
CA TYR A 32 -13.30 2.34 -21.92
C TYR A 32 -14.65 3.06 -21.76
N ILE A 33 -14.75 3.96 -20.79
CA ILE A 33 -15.97 4.76 -20.56
C ILE A 33 -16.24 5.67 -21.76
N ALA A 34 -15.22 6.37 -22.29
CA ALA A 34 -15.33 7.27 -23.42
C ALA A 34 -15.87 6.55 -24.67
N ARG A 35 -15.31 5.38 -25.00
CA ARG A 35 -15.80 4.55 -26.12
C ARG A 35 -17.24 4.11 -25.95
N ALA A 36 -17.63 3.75 -24.73
CA ALA A 36 -19.01 3.35 -24.42
C ALA A 36 -20.00 4.51 -24.54
N MET A 37 -19.54 5.75 -24.32
CA MET A 37 -20.29 7.00 -24.49
C MET A 37 -20.20 7.59 -25.91
N ASN A 38 -19.73 6.79 -26.89
CA ASN A 38 -19.63 7.15 -28.31
C ASN A 38 -18.68 8.32 -28.63
N PHE A 39 -17.66 8.57 -27.79
CA PHE A 39 -16.57 9.42 -28.21
C PHE A 39 -15.70 8.68 -29.24
N LYS A 40 -15.32 9.40 -30.31
CA LYS A 40 -14.45 8.87 -31.37
C LYS A 40 -13.02 8.68 -30.85
N ASP A 41 -12.59 9.64 -30.04
CA ASP A 41 -11.26 9.64 -29.44
C ASP A 41 -11.26 10.39 -28.10
N LEU A 42 -10.39 9.93 -27.18
CA LEU A 42 -10.10 10.59 -25.91
C LEU A 42 -8.60 10.64 -25.74
N GLU A 43 -8.03 11.84 -25.81
CA GLU A 43 -6.65 12.10 -25.44
C GLU A 43 -6.62 12.57 -23.98
N ALA A 44 -6.01 11.78 -23.09
CA ALA A 44 -5.90 12.11 -21.69
C ALA A 44 -4.45 12.05 -21.22
N TYR A 45 -3.97 13.16 -20.65
CA TYR A 45 -2.72 13.19 -19.89
C TYR A 45 -3.05 13.15 -18.41
N VAL A 46 -2.64 12.07 -17.79
CA VAL A 46 -2.95 11.78 -16.38
C VAL A 46 -1.68 11.93 -15.54
N SER A 47 -1.77 12.68 -14.46
CA SER A 47 -0.72 12.87 -13.47
C SER A 47 -1.26 12.71 -12.06
N ASN A 48 -0.39 12.62 -11.05
CA ASN A 48 -0.83 12.45 -9.64
C ASN A 48 -1.76 13.56 -9.13
N ARG A 49 -1.70 14.76 -9.71
CA ARG A 49 -2.43 15.94 -9.21
C ARG A 49 -3.42 16.51 -10.22
N GLY A 50 -3.51 15.92 -11.42
CA GLY A 50 -4.41 16.44 -12.43
C GLY A 50 -4.61 15.55 -13.63
N ILE A 51 -5.74 15.74 -14.27
CA ILE A 51 -6.10 15.10 -15.54
C ILE A 51 -6.39 16.20 -16.53
N PHE A 52 -5.71 16.17 -17.69
CA PHE A 52 -5.99 16.98 -18.85
C PHE A 52 -6.60 16.06 -19.88
N ALA A 53 -7.80 16.34 -20.33
CA ALA A 53 -8.46 15.48 -21.32
C ALA A 53 -9.11 16.30 -22.42
N THR A 54 -8.89 15.86 -23.65
CA THR A 54 -9.57 16.34 -24.85
C THR A 54 -10.35 15.17 -25.47
N ALA A 55 -11.65 15.35 -25.60
CA ALA A 55 -12.54 14.36 -26.18
C ALA A 55 -13.10 14.87 -27.52
N LYS A 56 -13.06 14.00 -28.54
CA LYS A 56 -13.59 14.27 -29.87
C LYS A 56 -14.80 13.41 -30.15
N LYS A 57 -15.93 14.05 -30.52
CA LYS A 57 -17.16 13.34 -30.93
C LYS A 57 -17.15 12.99 -32.41
N ALA A 58 -18.10 12.15 -32.80
CA ALA A 58 -18.29 11.73 -34.18
C ALA A 58 -18.66 12.91 -35.13
N ASP A 59 -19.29 13.97 -34.58
CA ASP A 59 -19.65 15.21 -35.30
C ASP A 59 -18.46 16.17 -35.50
N GLY A 60 -17.28 15.82 -34.99
CA GLY A 60 -16.07 16.63 -35.05
C GLY A 60 -15.91 17.65 -33.91
N THR A 61 -16.88 17.75 -33.00
CA THR A 61 -16.79 18.64 -31.82
C THR A 61 -15.70 18.17 -30.88
N GLU A 62 -14.78 19.06 -30.52
CA GLU A 62 -13.71 18.83 -29.55
C GLU A 62 -13.98 19.61 -28.27
N ILE A 63 -13.83 18.92 -27.13
CA ILE A 63 -14.01 19.53 -25.80
C ILE A 63 -12.78 19.17 -24.94
N THR A 64 -12.10 20.22 -24.46
CA THR A 64 -11.00 20.06 -23.50
C THR A 64 -11.44 20.44 -22.11
N ARG A 65 -11.05 19.65 -21.10
CA ARG A 65 -11.28 19.89 -19.68
C ARG A 65 -10.04 19.55 -18.87
N ILE A 66 -9.89 20.26 -17.76
CA ILE A 66 -8.85 20.02 -16.75
C ILE A 66 -9.56 19.66 -15.46
N CYS A 67 -9.07 18.62 -14.77
CA CYS A 67 -9.60 18.19 -13.49
C CYS A 67 -8.45 18.11 -12.47
N ASN A 68 -8.55 18.87 -11.39
CA ASN A 68 -7.60 18.76 -10.28
C ASN A 68 -7.93 17.52 -9.44
N VAL A 69 -6.89 16.77 -9.09
CA VAL A 69 -6.99 15.58 -8.25
C VAL A 69 -6.47 15.90 -6.84
N PRO A 70 -7.25 15.63 -5.77
CA PRO A 70 -6.80 15.80 -4.40
C PRO A 70 -5.66 14.84 -4.06
N GLU A 71 -5.12 14.96 -2.85
CA GLU A 71 -4.11 14.01 -2.35
C GLU A 71 -4.62 12.58 -2.37
N VAL A 72 -3.68 11.67 -2.66
CA VAL A 72 -3.99 10.24 -2.71
C VAL A 72 -4.26 9.74 -1.28
N ASP A 73 -5.45 9.19 -1.08
CA ASP A 73 -5.85 8.49 0.13
C ASP A 73 -6.34 7.09 -0.29
N ILE A 74 -5.51 6.08 -0.05
CA ILE A 74 -5.71 4.73 -0.59
C ILE A 74 -7.09 4.19 -0.20
N ASN A 75 -7.93 3.92 -1.22
CA ASN A 75 -9.25 3.33 -1.05
C ASN A 75 -9.53 2.30 -2.15
N LEU A 76 -9.23 1.05 -1.84
CA LEU A 76 -9.33 -0.04 -2.81
C LEU A 76 -10.80 -0.40 -3.13
N SER A 77 -11.75 -0.13 -2.23
CA SER A 77 -13.18 -0.30 -2.51
C SER A 77 -13.68 0.69 -3.57
N LYS A 78 -13.23 1.95 -3.54
CA LYS A 78 -13.58 2.92 -4.58
C LYS A 78 -13.06 2.48 -5.95
N ILE A 79 -11.81 1.99 -6.00
CA ILE A 79 -11.21 1.46 -7.24
C ILE A 79 -12.02 0.27 -7.77
N GLU A 80 -12.42 -0.66 -6.89
CA GLU A 80 -13.27 -1.80 -7.25
C GLU A 80 -14.63 -1.35 -7.80
N SER A 81 -15.29 -0.41 -7.12
CA SER A 81 -16.61 0.11 -7.49
C SER A 81 -16.59 0.84 -8.83
N VAL A 82 -15.61 1.74 -9.08
CA VAL A 82 -15.47 2.40 -10.38
C VAL A 82 -15.21 1.39 -11.49
N ASN A 83 -14.39 0.36 -11.24
CA ASN A 83 -14.14 -0.69 -12.21
C ASN A 83 -15.39 -1.55 -12.49
N ALA A 84 -16.22 -1.81 -11.49
CA ALA A 84 -17.51 -2.49 -11.69
C ALA A 84 -18.47 -1.63 -12.51
N LEU A 85 -18.57 -0.34 -12.19
CA LEU A 85 -19.38 0.62 -12.91
C LEU A 85 -18.92 0.76 -14.38
N SER A 86 -17.63 0.87 -14.64
CA SER A 86 -17.09 0.98 -16.01
C SER A 86 -17.48 -0.22 -16.89
N ARG A 87 -17.56 -1.44 -16.32
CA ARG A 87 -18.04 -2.64 -17.03
C ARG A 87 -19.53 -2.58 -17.35
N ARG A 88 -20.35 -2.03 -16.46
CA ARG A 88 -21.80 -1.85 -16.70
C ARG A 88 -22.04 -0.80 -17.77
N ILE A 89 -21.27 0.29 -17.77
CA ILE A 89 -21.32 1.32 -18.82
C ILE A 89 -20.98 0.71 -20.18
N THR A 90 -19.94 -0.10 -20.27
CA THR A 90 -19.56 -0.77 -21.54
C THR A 90 -20.59 -1.77 -22.04
N GLN A 91 -21.42 -2.33 -21.14
CA GLN A 91 -22.54 -3.21 -21.51
C GLN A 91 -23.80 -2.44 -21.92
N LYS A 92 -23.79 -1.10 -21.87
CA LYS A 92 -24.91 -0.19 -22.20
C LYS A 92 -26.20 -0.44 -21.41
N ASN A 93 -26.08 -0.96 -20.18
CA ASN A 93 -27.19 -1.30 -19.30
C ASN A 93 -27.44 -0.25 -18.22
N ILE A 94 -27.13 1.03 -18.48
CA ILE A 94 -27.22 2.10 -17.46
C ILE A 94 -27.40 3.46 -18.15
N THR A 95 -28.21 4.34 -17.57
CA THR A 95 -28.43 5.70 -18.04
C THR A 95 -27.35 6.67 -17.55
N ILE A 96 -27.24 7.84 -18.17
CA ILE A 96 -26.24 8.88 -17.77
C ILE A 96 -26.50 9.37 -16.37
N GLU A 97 -27.77 9.56 -16.00
CA GLU A 97 -28.19 10.02 -14.68
C GLU A 97 -27.84 8.98 -13.59
N GLU A 98 -28.01 7.70 -13.89
CA GLU A 98 -27.62 6.61 -12.98
C GLU A 98 -26.09 6.53 -12.81
N ILE A 99 -25.33 6.72 -13.89
CA ILE A 99 -23.85 6.74 -13.84
C ILE A 99 -23.39 7.88 -12.93
N GLU A 100 -23.93 9.08 -13.10
CA GLU A 100 -23.57 10.24 -12.29
C GLU A 100 -23.91 10.03 -10.81
N SER A 101 -25.12 9.51 -10.53
CA SER A 101 -25.56 9.16 -9.19
C SER A 101 -24.64 8.13 -8.53
N GLU A 102 -24.28 7.04 -9.23
CA GLU A 102 -23.37 6.01 -8.70
C GLU A 102 -21.96 6.58 -8.46
N LEU A 103 -21.41 7.40 -9.37
CA LEU A 103 -20.12 8.04 -9.15
C LEU A 103 -20.13 8.96 -7.92
N ASN A 104 -21.26 9.67 -7.69
CA ASN A 104 -21.43 10.48 -6.48
C ASN A 104 -21.44 9.62 -5.21
N GLN A 105 -22.14 8.47 -5.25
CA GLN A 105 -22.15 7.51 -4.13
C GLN A 105 -20.77 6.91 -3.87
N ILE A 106 -20.04 6.55 -4.93
CA ILE A 106 -18.67 6.03 -4.81
C ILE A 106 -17.74 7.09 -4.22
N ASP A 107 -17.84 8.34 -4.67
CA ASP A 107 -17.00 9.44 -4.18
C ASP A 107 -17.22 9.71 -2.69
N THR A 108 -18.46 9.60 -2.22
CA THR A 108 -18.85 9.80 -0.81
C THR A 108 -18.78 8.54 0.04
N MET A 109 -18.24 7.42 -0.46
CA MET A 109 -18.10 6.19 0.33
C MET A 109 -17.34 6.47 1.62
N SER A 110 -17.95 6.10 2.75
CA SER A 110 -17.39 6.27 4.09
C SER A 110 -16.24 5.30 4.37
N ASP A 111 -15.32 5.75 5.20
CA ASP A 111 -14.26 4.90 5.76
C ASP A 111 -14.83 3.81 6.68
N TYR A 112 -13.99 2.82 6.99
CA TYR A 112 -14.29 1.91 8.08
C TYR A 112 -14.50 2.69 9.39
N SER A 113 -15.39 2.17 10.26
CA SER A 113 -15.66 2.80 11.55
C SER A 113 -14.39 2.95 12.38
N PHE A 114 -14.39 3.90 13.29
CA PHE A 114 -13.28 4.15 14.20
C PHE A 114 -12.77 2.87 14.89
N PHE A 115 -13.69 2.01 15.34
CA PHE A 115 -13.35 0.73 15.99
C PHE A 115 -12.54 -0.18 15.05
N TRP A 116 -12.97 -0.40 13.80
CA TRP A 116 -12.25 -1.25 12.86
C TRP A 116 -10.87 -0.72 12.50
N ARG A 117 -10.72 0.60 12.44
CA ARG A 117 -9.43 1.25 12.21
C ARG A 117 -8.49 1.02 13.40
N LEU A 118 -8.97 1.13 14.64
CA LEU A 118 -8.16 0.81 15.83
C LEU A 118 -7.73 -0.66 15.84
N VAL A 119 -8.66 -1.58 15.55
CA VAL A 119 -8.33 -3.01 15.41
C VAL A 119 -7.24 -3.22 14.36
N ALA A 120 -7.30 -2.50 13.23
CA ALA A 120 -6.30 -2.61 12.18
C ALA A 120 -4.91 -2.12 12.65
N TYR A 121 -4.81 -0.94 13.27
CA TYR A 121 -3.53 -0.46 13.82
C TYR A 121 -2.94 -1.43 14.86
N THR A 122 -3.78 -2.00 15.74
CA THR A 122 -3.35 -2.96 16.75
C THR A 122 -2.83 -4.25 16.12
N LEU A 123 -3.59 -4.84 15.20
CA LEU A 123 -3.25 -6.11 14.56
C LEU A 123 -2.12 -5.96 13.53
N GLY A 124 -2.02 -4.82 12.87
CA GLY A 124 -0.92 -4.49 11.96
C GLY A 124 0.40 -4.46 12.72
N ALA A 125 0.47 -3.65 13.78
CA ALA A 125 1.66 -3.51 14.60
C ALA A 125 2.06 -4.84 15.27
N SER A 126 1.14 -5.55 15.94
CA SER A 126 1.44 -6.80 16.62
C SER A 126 1.76 -7.95 15.66
N GLY A 127 0.96 -8.09 14.60
CA GLY A 127 1.10 -9.18 13.62
C GLY A 127 2.43 -9.12 12.89
N PHE A 128 2.79 -7.97 12.34
CA PHE A 128 4.06 -7.82 11.65
C PHE A 128 5.26 -7.78 12.61
N SER A 129 5.11 -7.23 13.82
CA SER A 129 6.18 -7.33 14.83
C SER A 129 6.57 -8.80 15.06
N TYR A 130 5.60 -9.68 15.29
CA TYR A 130 5.88 -11.10 15.43
C TYR A 130 6.40 -11.76 14.15
N ALA A 131 5.84 -11.40 13.01
CA ALA A 131 6.26 -11.95 11.72
C ALA A 131 7.74 -11.67 11.42
N ILE A 132 8.25 -10.47 11.74
CA ILE A 132 9.66 -10.09 11.53
C ILE A 132 10.61 -10.64 12.60
N GLY A 133 10.13 -11.33 13.65
CA GLY A 133 10.98 -12.08 14.57
C GLY A 133 10.95 -11.62 16.02
N SER A 134 10.01 -10.78 16.44
CA SER A 134 9.89 -10.39 17.84
C SER A 134 9.40 -11.54 18.74
N SER A 135 9.59 -11.36 20.05
CA SER A 135 8.97 -12.19 21.06
C SER A 135 7.44 -11.92 21.11
N ILE A 136 6.69 -12.84 21.72
CA ILE A 136 5.24 -12.64 21.92
C ILE A 136 5.00 -11.38 22.76
N THR A 137 5.78 -11.18 23.82
CA THR A 137 5.66 -10.01 24.71
C THR A 137 5.91 -8.70 23.95
N ASP A 138 7.00 -8.61 23.19
CA ASP A 138 7.33 -7.41 22.40
C ASP A 138 6.29 -7.14 21.30
N SER A 139 5.70 -8.21 20.73
CA SER A 139 4.62 -8.10 19.75
C SER A 139 3.33 -7.54 20.34
N ILE A 140 2.98 -7.96 21.55
CA ILE A 140 1.81 -7.43 22.28
C ILE A 140 2.04 -5.95 22.59
N ILE A 141 3.24 -5.58 23.06
CA ILE A 141 3.61 -4.19 23.33
C ILE A 141 3.51 -3.35 22.05
N ALA A 142 4.07 -3.84 20.94
CA ALA A 142 3.93 -3.17 19.65
C ALA A 142 2.46 -2.96 19.27
N GLY A 143 1.59 -3.95 19.54
CA GLY A 143 0.14 -3.84 19.34
C GLY A 143 -0.52 -2.78 20.22
N ILE A 144 -0.14 -2.68 21.48
CA ILE A 144 -0.64 -1.63 22.40
C ILE A 144 -0.22 -0.24 21.91
N ILE A 145 1.04 -0.10 21.49
CA ILE A 145 1.53 1.16 20.90
C ILE A 145 0.80 1.45 19.59
N GLY A 146 0.56 0.43 18.75
CA GLY A 146 -0.25 0.54 17.54
C GLY A 146 -1.68 1.01 17.81
N LEU A 147 -2.33 0.52 18.88
CA LEU A 147 -3.65 1.00 19.31
C LEU A 147 -3.64 2.49 19.65
N ILE A 148 -2.65 2.93 20.43
CA ILE A 148 -2.51 4.35 20.83
C ILE A 148 -2.20 5.20 19.60
N LEU A 149 -1.32 4.72 18.72
CA LEU A 149 -1.06 5.35 17.42
C LEU A 149 -2.32 5.44 16.56
N GLY A 150 -3.15 4.40 16.54
CA GLY A 150 -4.44 4.39 15.83
C GLY A 150 -5.40 5.47 16.33
N VAL A 151 -5.51 5.65 17.65
CA VAL A 151 -6.29 6.76 18.24
C VAL A 151 -5.71 8.10 17.80
N TYR A 152 -4.39 8.26 17.90
CA TYR A 152 -3.70 9.46 17.44
C TYR A 152 -3.98 9.75 15.97
N MET A 153 -3.75 8.81 15.06
CA MET A 153 -3.92 8.98 13.61
C MET A 153 -5.38 9.26 13.21
N CYS A 154 -6.34 8.71 13.94
CA CYS A 154 -7.77 8.95 13.67
C CYS A 154 -8.25 10.32 14.16
N THR A 155 -7.57 10.93 15.11
CA THR A 155 -7.98 12.21 15.73
C THR A 155 -7.18 13.40 15.21
N ILE A 156 -5.86 13.23 15.05
CA ILE A 156 -4.94 14.34 14.77
C ILE A 156 -5.16 14.97 13.38
N LYS A 157 -5.57 14.20 12.38
CA LYS A 157 -5.87 14.70 11.03
C LYS A 157 -7.00 15.74 10.99
N ARG A 158 -7.78 15.84 12.05
CA ARG A 158 -8.82 16.88 12.19
C ARG A 158 -8.26 18.23 12.68
N ILE A 159 -7.06 18.19 13.27
CA ILE A 159 -6.42 19.35 13.92
C ILE A 159 -5.25 19.84 13.08
N LEU A 160 -4.45 18.93 12.55
CA LEU A 160 -3.27 19.22 11.74
C LEU A 160 -3.48 18.78 10.29
N SER A 161 -3.09 19.64 9.36
CA SER A 161 -3.13 19.38 7.91
C SER A 161 -1.79 18.97 7.31
N SER A 162 -0.70 19.05 8.09
CA SER A 162 0.65 18.70 7.61
C SER A 162 0.98 17.25 7.93
N ASP A 163 1.06 16.39 6.90
CA ASP A 163 1.44 14.97 7.05
C ASP A 163 2.84 14.81 7.66
N VAL A 164 3.76 15.73 7.39
CA VAL A 164 5.11 15.76 7.99
C VAL A 164 5.02 15.88 9.51
N LEU A 165 4.27 16.86 10.01
CA LEU A 165 4.10 17.08 11.46
C LEU A 165 3.36 15.90 12.11
N ILE A 166 2.33 15.39 11.46
CA ILE A 166 1.59 14.21 11.93
C ILE A 166 2.53 13.03 12.08
N THR A 167 3.41 12.80 11.11
CA THR A 167 4.36 11.68 11.13
C THR A 167 5.43 11.87 12.20
N ILE A 168 6.00 13.08 12.36
CA ILE A 168 7.00 13.37 13.39
C ILE A 168 6.40 13.12 14.78
N LEU A 169 5.24 13.69 15.07
CA LEU A 169 4.59 13.55 16.38
C LEU A 169 4.15 12.11 16.65
N GLY A 170 3.67 11.38 15.63
CA GLY A 170 3.37 9.96 15.74
C GLY A 170 4.60 9.12 16.07
N SER A 171 5.72 9.42 15.45
CA SER A 171 7.01 8.72 15.70
C SER A 171 7.60 9.07 17.08
N ILE A 172 7.44 10.31 17.55
CA ILE A 172 7.75 10.70 18.92
C ILE A 172 6.90 9.88 19.90
N LEU A 173 5.60 9.76 19.66
CA LEU A 173 4.69 8.99 20.52
C LEU A 173 5.12 7.52 20.59
N ILE A 174 5.42 6.88 19.45
CA ILE A 174 5.90 5.50 19.39
C ILE A 174 7.21 5.35 20.17
N ALA A 175 8.16 6.24 19.97
CA ALA A 175 9.46 6.18 20.63
C ALA A 175 9.37 6.39 22.14
N LEU A 176 8.54 7.33 22.60
CA LEU A 176 8.27 7.57 24.03
C LEU A 176 7.67 6.32 24.69
N LEU A 177 6.61 5.76 24.10
CA LEU A 177 5.94 4.59 24.63
C LEU A 177 6.86 3.37 24.62
N GLY A 178 7.61 3.14 23.53
CA GLY A 178 8.55 2.03 23.45
C GLY A 178 9.61 2.08 24.54
N ASN A 179 10.23 3.24 24.75
CA ASN A 179 11.19 3.42 25.84
C ASN A 179 10.55 3.26 27.24
N LEU A 180 9.31 3.74 27.40
CA LEU A 180 8.58 3.57 28.66
C LEU A 180 8.34 2.08 29.00
N PHE A 181 7.92 1.27 28.03
CA PHE A 181 7.74 -0.17 28.22
C PHE A 181 9.05 -0.88 28.53
N ILE A 182 10.16 -0.49 27.91
CA ILE A 182 11.50 -1.04 28.25
C ILE A 182 11.94 -0.59 29.66
N HIS A 183 11.72 0.67 30.03
CA HIS A 183 12.06 1.19 31.35
C HIS A 183 11.36 0.45 32.49
N PHE A 184 10.11 0.04 32.28
CA PHE A 184 9.36 -0.76 33.24
C PHE A 184 9.61 -2.28 33.11
N GLU A 185 10.63 -2.68 32.36
CA GLU A 185 11.00 -4.10 32.13
C GLU A 185 9.85 -4.97 31.57
N LEU A 186 8.86 -4.34 30.93
CA LEU A 186 7.75 -5.03 30.30
C LEU A 186 8.09 -5.57 28.91
N GLY A 187 9.06 -4.96 28.22
CA GLY A 187 9.57 -5.39 26.91
C GLY A 187 11.04 -5.78 26.99
N SER A 188 11.50 -6.56 26.01
CA SER A 188 12.88 -7.06 25.97
C SER A 188 13.73 -6.38 24.89
N ASN A 189 13.15 -5.94 23.79
CA ASN A 189 13.89 -5.37 22.66
C ASN A 189 13.21 -4.13 22.05
N LEU A 190 13.76 -2.95 22.40
CA LEU A 190 13.25 -1.67 21.93
C LEU A 190 13.16 -1.59 20.38
N SER A 191 14.20 -2.07 19.68
CA SER A 191 14.26 -1.99 18.22
C SER A 191 13.08 -2.67 17.55
N VAL A 192 12.72 -3.87 18.03
CA VAL A 192 11.64 -4.67 17.46
C VAL A 192 10.29 -4.09 17.79
N ILE A 193 10.11 -3.60 19.02
CA ILE A 193 8.88 -2.92 19.45
C ILE A 193 8.64 -1.70 18.58
N LEU A 194 9.67 -0.85 18.39
CA LEU A 194 9.54 0.34 17.56
C LEU A 194 9.25 0.00 16.10
N LEU A 195 9.98 -0.97 15.52
CA LEU A 195 9.78 -1.37 14.12
C LEU A 195 8.37 -1.94 13.90
N GLY A 196 7.89 -2.76 14.84
CA GLY A 196 6.53 -3.28 14.78
C GLY A 196 5.47 -2.19 14.85
N ALA A 197 5.60 -1.27 15.82
CA ALA A 197 4.65 -0.15 15.98
C ALA A 197 4.70 0.87 14.83
N MET A 198 5.84 1.00 14.16
CA MET A 198 6.02 1.92 13.02
C MET A 198 5.47 1.39 11.71
N ILE A 199 5.24 0.09 11.59
CA ILE A 199 4.92 -0.53 10.30
C ILE A 199 3.67 0.08 9.64
N ASP A 200 2.73 0.56 10.45
CA ASP A 200 1.49 1.17 9.99
C ASP A 200 1.67 2.56 9.35
N ILE A 201 2.81 3.21 9.59
CA ILE A 201 3.14 4.53 9.02
C ILE A 201 4.31 4.50 8.04
N VAL A 202 5.04 3.37 7.97
CA VAL A 202 6.17 3.21 7.05
C VAL A 202 5.70 3.23 5.59
N PRO A 203 6.31 4.06 4.72
CA PRO A 203 5.87 4.26 3.34
C PRO A 203 6.33 3.15 2.38
N GLY A 204 6.14 1.87 2.75
CA GLY A 204 6.58 0.74 1.94
C GLY A 204 5.86 0.65 0.59
N VAL A 205 4.53 0.88 0.58
CA VAL A 205 3.71 0.86 -0.63
C VAL A 205 4.06 2.01 -1.58
N PRO A 206 4.12 3.29 -1.15
CA PRO A 206 4.58 4.38 -2.00
C PRO A 206 5.96 4.15 -2.58
N PHE A 207 6.89 3.60 -1.79
CA PHE A 207 8.25 3.32 -2.24
C PHE A 207 8.30 2.28 -3.38
N VAL A 208 7.64 1.13 -3.23
CA VAL A 208 7.58 0.11 -4.29
C VAL A 208 6.80 0.61 -5.50
N ASN A 209 5.72 1.36 -5.29
CA ASN A 209 4.96 1.97 -6.39
C ASN A 209 5.81 2.98 -7.17
N ALA A 210 6.67 3.76 -6.51
CA ALA A 210 7.60 4.67 -7.20
C ALA A 210 8.50 3.91 -8.18
N ILE A 211 9.11 2.80 -7.74
CA ILE A 211 9.95 1.96 -8.59
C ILE A 211 9.15 1.36 -9.75
N ARG A 212 7.91 0.93 -9.48
CA ARG A 212 7.02 0.40 -10.52
C ARG A 212 6.64 1.45 -11.57
N GLU A 213 6.32 2.67 -11.16
CA GLU A 213 6.04 3.77 -12.09
C GLU A 213 7.28 4.13 -12.93
N TYR A 214 8.48 4.12 -12.36
CA TYR A 214 9.73 4.25 -13.13
C TYR A 214 9.87 3.16 -14.19
N SER A 215 9.53 1.91 -13.87
CA SER A 215 9.61 0.80 -14.83
C SER A 215 8.59 0.90 -15.97
N GLN A 216 7.56 1.75 -15.82
CA GLN A 216 6.54 2.05 -16.84
C GLN A 216 6.76 3.40 -17.54
N ASN A 217 7.92 4.03 -17.36
CA ASN A 217 8.31 5.35 -17.88
C ASN A 217 7.47 6.52 -17.33
N ASN A 218 6.70 6.32 -16.26
CA ASN A 218 5.93 7.37 -15.59
C ASN A 218 6.81 8.13 -14.58
N TYR A 219 7.89 8.75 -15.04
CA TYR A 219 8.93 9.34 -14.19
C TYR A 219 8.40 10.41 -13.24
N ASN A 220 7.51 11.28 -13.67
CA ASN A 220 6.96 12.35 -12.82
C ASN A 220 6.21 11.78 -11.61
N THR A 221 5.40 10.75 -11.83
CA THR A 221 4.68 10.05 -10.76
C THR A 221 5.63 9.29 -9.86
N GLY A 222 6.60 8.59 -10.45
CA GLY A 222 7.63 7.86 -9.70
C GLY A 222 8.44 8.78 -8.79
N ILE A 223 8.88 9.96 -9.29
CA ILE A 223 9.59 10.96 -8.48
C ILE A 223 8.71 11.45 -7.33
N THR A 224 7.46 11.79 -7.60
CA THR A 224 6.53 12.30 -6.59
C THR A 224 6.32 11.28 -5.45
N LEU A 225 6.08 10.00 -5.80
CA LEU A 225 5.92 8.93 -4.82
C LEU A 225 7.21 8.67 -4.03
N MET A 226 8.37 8.71 -4.68
CA MET A 226 9.66 8.53 -4.04
C MET A 226 9.97 9.66 -3.05
N MET A 227 9.72 10.91 -3.44
CA MET A 227 9.92 12.06 -2.57
C MET A 227 8.97 12.04 -1.37
N GLY A 228 7.71 11.64 -1.57
CA GLY A 228 6.77 11.42 -0.47
C GLY A 228 7.23 10.35 0.51
N ALA A 229 7.69 9.20 0.00
CA ALA A 229 8.23 8.12 0.83
C ALA A 229 9.48 8.55 1.60
N LEU A 230 10.39 9.27 0.94
CA LEU A 230 11.61 9.80 1.56
C LEU A 230 11.27 10.78 2.70
N LEU A 231 10.36 11.74 2.44
CA LEU A 231 9.95 12.73 3.43
C LEU A 231 9.28 12.07 4.64
N THR A 232 8.45 11.06 4.42
CA THR A 232 7.84 10.28 5.50
C THR A 232 8.91 9.57 6.35
N CYS A 233 9.88 8.90 5.74
CA CYS A 233 10.97 8.24 6.47
C CYS A 233 11.85 9.23 7.23
N ILE A 234 12.17 10.39 6.66
CA ILE A 234 12.90 11.47 7.36
C ILE A 234 12.10 11.93 8.58
N SER A 235 10.81 12.18 8.42
CA SER A 235 9.91 12.60 9.51
C SER A 235 9.89 11.57 10.64
N MET A 236 9.78 10.28 10.30
CA MET A 236 9.82 9.19 11.27
C MET A 236 11.16 9.15 12.01
N ALA A 237 12.25 9.21 11.27
CA ALA A 237 13.59 9.14 11.83
C ALA A 237 13.90 10.34 12.75
N VAL A 238 13.49 11.55 12.37
CA VAL A 238 13.61 12.75 13.20
C VAL A 238 12.82 12.59 14.50
N GLY A 239 11.57 12.12 14.43
CA GLY A 239 10.74 11.92 15.63
C GLY A 239 11.38 10.95 16.62
N VAL A 240 11.90 9.83 16.14
CA VAL A 240 12.62 8.85 16.99
C VAL A 240 13.92 9.41 17.53
N ALA A 241 14.72 10.06 16.67
CA ALA A 241 16.01 10.61 17.05
C ALA A 241 15.89 11.67 18.15
N VAL A 242 14.87 12.52 18.08
CA VAL A 242 14.60 13.54 19.12
C VAL A 242 14.36 12.88 20.48
N VAL A 243 13.55 11.83 20.54
CA VAL A 243 13.27 11.13 21.80
C VAL A 243 14.52 10.44 22.34
N GLN A 244 15.26 9.72 21.49
CA GLN A 244 16.43 8.98 21.91
C GLN A 244 17.54 9.91 22.40
N SER A 245 17.80 11.03 21.72
CA SER A 245 18.88 11.94 22.07
C SER A 245 18.57 12.85 23.28
N LEU A 246 17.31 13.34 23.38
CA LEU A 246 16.97 14.33 24.40
C LEU A 246 16.51 13.72 25.73
N LEU A 247 15.81 12.58 25.69
CA LEU A 247 15.16 12.05 26.89
C LEU A 247 15.87 10.81 27.47
N PHE A 248 16.44 9.99 26.64
CA PHE A 248 17.02 8.71 27.09
C PHE A 248 18.54 8.67 26.96
N ASN A 249 19.16 9.71 26.43
CA ASN A 249 20.61 9.83 26.22
C ASN A 249 21.25 8.57 25.56
N THR A 250 20.43 7.81 24.84
CA THR A 250 20.86 6.63 24.11
C THR A 250 21.23 7.05 22.68
N GLN A 251 22.48 6.90 22.32
CA GLN A 251 22.99 7.39 21.03
C GLN A 251 22.37 6.65 19.83
N MET A 252 21.90 5.42 19.99
CA MET A 252 21.29 4.65 18.89
C MET A 252 20.36 3.54 19.37
N ILE A 253 19.34 3.27 18.56
CA ILE A 253 18.57 2.04 18.68
C ILE A 253 19.46 0.89 18.20
N PRO A 254 19.70 -0.17 19.01
CA PRO A 254 20.54 -1.29 18.63
C PRO A 254 20.11 -1.90 17.29
N LEU A 255 21.09 -2.30 16.47
CA LEU A 255 20.82 -3.06 15.25
C LEU A 255 20.07 -4.35 15.62
N TYR A 256 18.83 -4.45 15.20
CA TYR A 256 18.13 -5.70 15.24
C TYR A 256 18.52 -6.53 14.03
N THR A 257 19.37 -7.50 14.22
CA THR A 257 19.54 -8.62 13.29
C THR A 257 18.44 -9.61 13.60
N SER A 258 17.47 -9.74 12.70
CA SER A 258 16.41 -10.73 12.84
C SER A 258 17.06 -12.13 12.86
N ASN A 259 17.25 -12.69 14.05
CA ASN A 259 17.44 -14.13 14.19
C ASN A 259 16.08 -14.79 13.92
N LEU A 260 15.63 -14.71 12.67
CA LEU A 260 14.49 -15.49 12.22
C LEU A 260 14.90 -16.95 12.40
N ASP A 261 14.33 -17.61 13.41
CA ASP A 261 14.46 -19.05 13.55
C ASP A 261 13.73 -19.70 12.37
N THR A 262 14.46 -19.82 11.26
CA THR A 262 14.00 -20.48 10.04
C THR A 262 14.26 -21.99 10.08
N ASN A 263 14.81 -22.51 11.17
CA ASN A 263 15.08 -23.92 11.32
C ASN A 263 13.84 -24.72 11.79
N SER A 264 12.84 -24.06 12.36
CA SER A 264 11.61 -24.70 12.81
C SER A 264 10.44 -24.38 11.88
N LEU A 265 9.88 -25.41 11.24
CA LEU A 265 8.65 -25.31 10.44
C LEU A 265 7.48 -24.69 11.23
N THR A 266 7.38 -25.03 12.53
CA THR A 266 6.35 -24.48 13.42
C THR A 266 6.52 -22.97 13.59
N SER A 267 7.75 -22.49 13.78
CA SER A 267 8.05 -21.06 13.88
C SER A 267 7.70 -20.33 12.57
N MET A 268 8.12 -20.86 11.42
CA MET A 268 7.77 -20.29 10.12
C MET A 268 6.24 -20.21 9.92
N PHE A 269 5.52 -21.27 10.28
CA PHE A 269 4.08 -21.32 10.13
C PHE A 269 3.37 -20.29 11.01
N MET A 270 3.74 -20.19 12.31
CA MET A 270 3.17 -19.20 13.24
C MET A 270 3.44 -17.75 12.79
N ARG A 271 4.67 -17.47 12.35
CA ARG A 271 5.04 -16.15 11.82
C ARG A 271 4.24 -15.80 10.56
N SER A 272 3.97 -16.79 9.71
CA SER A 272 3.18 -16.60 8.50
C SER A 272 1.70 -16.37 8.81
N ILE A 273 1.15 -17.03 9.85
CA ILE A 273 -0.21 -16.74 10.34
C ILE A 273 -0.30 -15.26 10.77
N MET A 274 0.68 -14.80 11.54
CA MET A 274 0.70 -13.43 12.04
C MET A 274 0.92 -12.41 10.92
N ALA A 275 1.70 -12.74 9.90
CA ALA A 275 1.80 -11.93 8.67
C ALA A 275 0.46 -11.87 7.92
N GLY A 276 -0.28 -12.97 7.84
CA GLY A 276 -1.64 -13.01 7.29
C GLY A 276 -2.61 -12.11 8.06
N ILE A 277 -2.59 -12.15 9.40
CA ILE A 277 -3.39 -11.27 10.26
C ILE A 277 -3.01 -9.80 10.03
N GLY A 278 -1.72 -9.49 10.00
CA GLY A 278 -1.22 -8.15 9.67
C GLY A 278 -1.66 -7.69 8.27
N THR A 279 -1.67 -8.59 7.30
CA THR A 279 -2.18 -8.30 5.94
C THR A 279 -3.67 -7.93 5.97
N THR A 280 -4.47 -8.58 6.81
CA THR A 280 -5.89 -8.22 6.99
C THR A 280 -6.03 -6.83 7.62
N ALA A 281 -5.18 -6.49 8.57
CA ALA A 281 -5.13 -5.16 9.15
C ALA A 281 -4.89 -4.09 8.07
N PHE A 282 -3.91 -4.31 7.18
CA PHE A 282 -3.69 -3.41 6.05
C PHE A 282 -4.83 -3.43 5.01
N ALA A 283 -5.53 -4.54 4.84
CA ALA A 283 -6.74 -4.57 4.02
C ALA A 283 -7.82 -3.63 4.59
N ILE A 284 -7.95 -3.52 5.90
CA ILE A 284 -8.85 -2.55 6.54
C ILE A 284 -8.34 -1.12 6.34
N LEU A 285 -7.05 -0.84 6.57
CA LEU A 285 -6.45 0.50 6.41
C LEU A 285 -6.52 0.99 4.96
N PHE A 286 -6.37 0.10 3.98
CA PHE A 286 -6.50 0.39 2.55
C PHE A 286 -7.95 0.31 2.06
N ARG A 287 -8.91 0.15 2.97
CA ARG A 287 -10.36 0.13 2.69
C ARG A 287 -10.74 -0.91 1.62
N VAL A 288 -10.18 -2.12 1.73
CA VAL A 288 -10.61 -3.27 0.93
C VAL A 288 -12.02 -3.69 1.35
N ALA A 289 -12.87 -4.09 0.42
CA ALA A 289 -14.21 -4.59 0.73
C ALA A 289 -14.14 -5.85 1.63
N LYS A 290 -14.98 -5.93 2.67
CA LYS A 290 -14.97 -7.00 3.69
C LYS A 290 -14.99 -8.41 3.10
N GLN A 291 -15.67 -8.59 1.97
CA GLN A 291 -15.76 -9.86 1.25
C GLN A 291 -14.40 -10.43 0.82
N HIS A 292 -13.35 -9.60 0.75
CA HIS A 292 -12.01 -9.98 0.32
C HIS A 292 -11.01 -10.17 1.48
N PHE A 293 -11.42 -9.96 2.74
CA PHE A 293 -10.49 -10.06 3.88
C PHE A 293 -9.84 -11.43 3.99
N ILE A 294 -10.62 -12.50 3.88
CA ILE A 294 -10.11 -13.87 3.94
C ILE A 294 -9.12 -14.13 2.80
N ASP A 295 -9.44 -13.66 1.59
CA ASP A 295 -8.57 -13.80 0.43
C ASP A 295 -7.23 -13.07 0.66
N CYS A 296 -7.25 -11.85 1.21
CA CYS A 296 -6.06 -11.08 1.57
C CYS A 296 -5.23 -11.77 2.67
N THR A 297 -5.90 -12.29 3.71
CA THR A 297 -5.25 -13.04 4.81
C THR A 297 -4.48 -14.25 4.28
N ILE A 298 -5.14 -15.06 3.45
CA ILE A 298 -4.53 -16.26 2.87
C ILE A 298 -3.34 -15.90 1.97
N LEU A 299 -3.48 -14.87 1.13
CA LEU A 299 -2.39 -14.44 0.26
C LEU A 299 -1.21 -13.86 1.06
N GLY A 300 -1.48 -13.10 2.13
CA GLY A 300 -0.43 -12.59 3.02
C GLY A 300 0.30 -13.70 3.76
N PHE A 301 -0.43 -14.70 4.26
CA PHE A 301 0.15 -15.92 4.82
C PHE A 301 1.07 -16.62 3.82
N ILE A 302 0.57 -16.89 2.61
CA ILE A 302 1.34 -17.58 1.56
C ILE A 302 2.57 -16.76 1.18
N SER A 303 2.45 -15.45 1.07
CA SER A 303 3.54 -14.54 0.74
C SER A 303 4.72 -14.68 1.70
N TRP A 304 4.44 -14.62 3.00
CA TRP A 304 5.47 -14.71 4.03
C TRP A 304 5.99 -16.13 4.21
N PHE A 305 5.12 -17.14 4.14
CA PHE A 305 5.51 -18.54 4.24
C PHE A 305 6.46 -18.96 3.11
N LEU A 306 6.15 -18.58 1.87
CA LEU A 306 7.03 -18.82 0.73
C LEU A 306 8.39 -18.12 0.92
N PHE A 307 8.38 -16.86 1.33
CA PHE A 307 9.61 -16.12 1.60
C PHE A 307 10.48 -16.82 2.65
N LEU A 308 9.91 -17.18 3.81
CA LEU A 308 10.65 -17.86 4.89
C LEU A 308 11.19 -19.21 4.43
N THR A 309 10.37 -20.03 3.77
CA THR A 309 10.77 -21.36 3.28
C THR A 309 11.87 -21.26 2.23
N LEU A 310 11.75 -20.36 1.26
CA LEU A 310 12.79 -20.18 0.24
C LEU A 310 14.08 -19.62 0.83
N SER A 311 13.97 -18.69 1.78
CA SER A 311 15.15 -18.14 2.48
C SER A 311 15.88 -19.16 3.34
N SER A 312 15.19 -20.16 3.89
CA SER A 312 15.82 -21.26 4.63
C SER A 312 16.50 -22.27 3.72
N LEU A 313 15.99 -22.46 2.49
CA LEU A 313 16.55 -23.39 1.52
C LEU A 313 17.68 -22.78 0.70
N GLN A 314 17.71 -21.46 0.56
CA GLN A 314 18.64 -20.74 -0.31
C GLN A 314 19.27 -19.58 0.45
N SER A 315 20.58 -19.37 0.25
CA SER A 315 21.27 -18.21 0.84
C SER A 315 20.94 -16.87 0.16
N ASN A 316 20.27 -16.87 -1.00
CA ASN A 316 19.97 -15.67 -1.77
C ASN A 316 18.59 -15.12 -1.47
N VAL A 317 18.54 -14.12 -0.57
CA VAL A 317 17.32 -13.45 -0.14
C VAL A 317 16.57 -12.78 -1.32
N MET A 318 17.30 -12.21 -2.29
CA MET A 318 16.66 -11.54 -3.44
C MET A 318 15.88 -12.51 -4.32
N LEU A 319 16.43 -13.73 -4.53
CA LEU A 319 15.75 -14.77 -5.28
C LEU A 319 14.49 -15.26 -4.54
N SER A 320 14.55 -15.39 -3.21
CA SER A 320 13.39 -15.74 -2.37
C SER A 320 12.28 -14.71 -2.48
N ILE A 321 12.63 -13.42 -2.45
CA ILE A 321 11.67 -12.32 -2.63
C ILE A 321 11.08 -12.32 -4.04
N PHE A 322 11.92 -12.52 -5.06
CA PHE A 322 11.46 -12.58 -6.45
C PHE A 322 10.44 -13.70 -6.67
N ILE A 323 10.76 -14.91 -6.25
CA ILE A 323 9.87 -16.07 -6.44
C ILE A 323 8.56 -15.87 -5.65
N SER A 324 8.65 -15.44 -4.39
CA SER A 324 7.46 -15.18 -3.57
C SER A 324 6.59 -14.08 -4.18
N GLY A 325 7.18 -12.95 -4.56
CA GLY A 325 6.48 -11.86 -5.22
C GLY A 325 5.84 -12.27 -6.55
N PHE A 326 6.54 -13.07 -7.36
CA PHE A 326 6.04 -13.57 -8.63
C PHE A 326 4.83 -14.49 -8.46
N ILE A 327 4.91 -15.46 -7.53
CA ILE A 327 3.81 -16.38 -7.23
C ILE A 327 2.59 -15.61 -6.72
N ILE A 328 2.80 -14.66 -5.81
CA ILE A 328 1.72 -13.84 -5.26
C ILE A 328 1.10 -12.93 -6.32
N ALA A 329 1.89 -12.37 -7.22
CA ALA A 329 1.35 -11.57 -8.33
C ALA A 329 0.45 -12.40 -9.26
N ILE A 330 0.84 -13.65 -9.57
CA ILE A 330 0.00 -14.59 -10.33
C ILE A 330 -1.28 -14.93 -9.55
N ALA A 331 -1.16 -15.30 -8.28
CA ALA A 331 -2.30 -15.68 -7.44
C ALA A 331 -3.30 -14.52 -7.30
N SER A 332 -2.81 -13.30 -7.07
CA SER A 332 -3.64 -12.08 -7.03
C SER A 332 -4.39 -11.85 -8.33
N ARG A 333 -3.76 -12.12 -9.48
CA ARG A 333 -4.40 -11.96 -10.79
C ARG A 333 -5.46 -13.02 -11.07
N ILE A 334 -5.20 -14.28 -10.71
CA ILE A 334 -6.18 -15.37 -10.81
C ILE A 334 -7.40 -15.06 -9.93
N LEU A 335 -7.14 -14.62 -8.70
CA LEU A 335 -8.21 -14.29 -7.76
C LEU A 335 -9.03 -13.08 -8.21
N ALA A 336 -8.39 -12.05 -8.78
CA ALA A 336 -9.04 -10.89 -9.37
C ALA A 336 -10.03 -11.27 -10.48
N VAL A 337 -9.65 -12.21 -11.35
CA VAL A 337 -10.54 -12.72 -12.39
C VAL A 337 -11.73 -13.49 -11.77
N LYS A 338 -11.47 -14.35 -10.78
CA LYS A 338 -12.50 -15.12 -10.06
C LYS A 338 -13.48 -14.22 -9.32
N ARG A 339 -12.98 -13.20 -8.62
CA ARG A 339 -13.77 -12.24 -7.84
C ARG A 339 -14.35 -11.08 -8.67
N LYS A 340 -13.98 -10.98 -9.95
CA LYS A 340 -14.37 -9.90 -10.87
C LYS A 340 -14.01 -8.50 -10.35
N CYS A 341 -12.89 -8.37 -9.66
CA CYS A 341 -12.36 -7.12 -9.13
C CYS A 341 -10.94 -6.83 -9.65
N PRO A 342 -10.41 -5.62 -9.43
CA PRO A 342 -9.04 -5.29 -9.82
C PRO A 342 -7.99 -6.09 -9.07
N ALA A 343 -6.94 -6.56 -9.75
CA ALA A 343 -5.85 -7.31 -9.12
C ALA A 343 -5.10 -6.52 -8.04
N ILE A 344 -5.08 -5.20 -8.13
CA ILE A 344 -4.44 -4.31 -7.15
C ILE A 344 -5.03 -4.47 -5.74
N VAL A 345 -6.31 -4.85 -5.62
CA VAL A 345 -6.97 -5.10 -4.32
C VAL A 345 -6.26 -6.19 -3.53
N PHE A 346 -5.85 -7.27 -4.20
CA PHE A 346 -5.13 -8.36 -3.57
C PHE A 346 -3.61 -8.12 -3.54
N LEU A 347 -3.07 -7.56 -4.61
CA LEU A 347 -1.63 -7.38 -4.79
C LEU A 347 -1.04 -6.42 -3.76
N MET A 348 -1.67 -5.26 -3.53
CA MET A 348 -1.19 -4.26 -2.57
C MET A 348 -1.12 -4.80 -1.15
N THR A 349 -2.12 -5.57 -0.75
CA THR A 349 -2.20 -6.11 0.61
C THR A 349 -1.27 -7.31 0.80
N SER A 350 -1.28 -8.25 -0.13
CA SER A 350 -0.55 -9.52 0.01
C SER A 350 0.97 -9.41 -0.17
N LEU A 351 1.45 -8.38 -0.87
CA LEU A 351 2.88 -8.08 -0.96
C LEU A 351 3.40 -7.30 0.25
N PHE A 352 2.51 -6.78 1.10
CA PHE A 352 2.91 -5.94 2.23
C PHE A 352 3.99 -6.57 3.13
N PRO A 353 3.94 -7.87 3.47
CA PRO A 353 5.00 -8.50 4.27
C PRO A 353 6.39 -8.46 3.63
N LEU A 354 6.47 -8.40 2.30
CA LEU A 354 7.72 -8.37 1.54
C LEU A 354 8.26 -6.96 1.29
N LEU A 355 7.48 -5.91 1.58
CA LEU A 355 7.85 -4.54 1.25
C LEU A 355 9.07 -4.07 2.07
N PRO A 356 10.05 -3.41 1.44
CA PRO A 356 11.28 -2.99 2.12
C PRO A 356 11.15 -1.67 2.90
N GLY A 357 9.93 -1.35 3.36
CA GLY A 357 9.67 -0.08 4.03
C GLY A 357 10.51 0.12 5.29
N LEU A 358 10.65 -0.92 6.11
CA LEU A 358 11.45 -0.86 7.32
C LEU A 358 12.96 -0.72 7.03
N SER A 359 13.49 -1.41 6.01
CA SER A 359 14.89 -1.24 5.58
C SER A 359 15.13 0.17 5.05
N PHE A 360 14.16 0.74 4.31
CA PHE A 360 14.23 2.11 3.83
C PHE A 360 14.24 3.14 4.99
N TYR A 361 13.33 2.97 5.97
CA TYR A 361 13.34 3.78 7.19
C TYR A 361 14.67 3.66 7.95
N ARG A 362 15.19 2.44 8.16
CA ARG A 362 16.49 2.21 8.83
C ARG A 362 17.62 2.94 8.12
N SER A 363 17.66 2.92 6.80
CA SER A 363 18.65 3.65 6.03
C SER A 363 18.69 5.13 6.40
N ILE A 364 17.53 5.78 6.44
CA ILE A 364 17.43 7.21 6.78
C ILE A 364 17.79 7.45 8.26
N TYR A 365 17.29 6.60 9.17
CA TYR A 365 17.58 6.71 10.59
C TYR A 365 19.09 6.64 10.88
N TYR A 366 19.78 5.62 10.35
CA TYR A 366 21.22 5.47 10.55
C TYR A 366 22.04 6.56 9.85
N MET A 367 21.54 7.10 8.74
CA MET A 367 22.16 8.28 8.09
C MET A 367 22.12 9.50 9.01
N LEU A 368 20.95 9.78 9.62
CA LEU A 368 20.82 10.88 10.59
C LEU A 368 21.66 10.69 11.84
N MET A 369 21.92 9.44 12.24
CA MET A 369 22.79 9.11 13.38
C MET A 369 24.29 9.08 13.04
N GLY A 370 24.70 9.48 11.83
CA GLY A 370 26.09 9.50 11.38
C GLY A 370 26.70 8.13 11.12
N GLN A 371 25.88 7.07 10.98
CA GLN A 371 26.31 5.70 10.71
C GLN A 371 26.21 5.39 9.21
N GLU A 372 27.00 6.06 8.40
CA GLU A 372 26.91 6.03 6.93
C GLU A 372 27.01 4.62 6.35
N THR A 373 27.95 3.80 6.83
CA THR A 373 28.15 2.43 6.31
C THR A 373 26.91 1.55 6.48
N ILE A 374 26.27 1.64 7.65
CA ILE A 374 25.03 0.91 7.96
C ILE A 374 23.87 1.47 7.14
N ALA A 375 23.78 2.80 7.06
CA ALA A 375 22.76 3.48 6.27
C ALA A 375 22.80 3.07 4.80
N ILE A 376 23.96 3.06 4.18
CA ILE A 376 24.17 2.65 2.78
C ILE A 376 23.80 1.17 2.58
N SER A 377 24.13 0.30 3.54
CA SER A 377 23.75 -1.12 3.47
C SER A 377 22.23 -1.29 3.40
N PHE A 378 21.48 -0.64 4.30
CA PHE A 378 20.01 -0.67 4.29
C PHE A 378 19.40 0.03 3.08
N ALA A 379 20.01 1.12 2.59
CA ALA A 379 19.58 1.76 1.33
C ALA A 379 19.69 0.77 0.17
N LYS A 380 20.85 0.16 -0.02
CA LYS A 380 21.08 -0.84 -1.07
C LYS A 380 20.09 -2.00 -0.98
N GLU A 381 19.90 -2.54 0.22
CA GLU A 381 18.93 -3.61 0.47
C GLU A 381 17.52 -3.20 0.08
N SER A 382 17.04 -2.04 0.54
CA SER A 382 15.68 -1.57 0.28
C SER A 382 15.42 -1.33 -1.20
N PHE A 383 16.36 -0.73 -1.94
CA PHE A 383 16.25 -0.54 -3.38
C PHE A 383 16.25 -1.88 -4.14
N LEU A 384 17.14 -2.81 -3.79
CA LEU A 384 17.18 -4.12 -4.44
C LEU A 384 15.88 -4.91 -4.23
N ILE A 385 15.33 -4.91 -3.01
CA ILE A 385 14.05 -5.55 -2.71
C ILE A 385 12.91 -4.90 -3.52
N ALA A 386 12.84 -3.56 -3.53
CA ALA A 386 11.80 -2.84 -4.25
C ALA A 386 11.86 -3.10 -5.76
N PHE A 387 13.06 -3.11 -6.36
CA PHE A 387 13.25 -3.48 -7.77
C PHE A 387 12.83 -4.92 -8.04
N THR A 388 13.22 -5.84 -7.17
CA THR A 388 12.89 -7.27 -7.29
C THR A 388 11.37 -7.49 -7.29
N ILE A 389 10.65 -6.84 -6.37
CA ILE A 389 9.18 -6.88 -6.31
C ILE A 389 8.58 -6.23 -7.55
N ALA A 390 9.05 -5.04 -7.95
CA ALA A 390 8.53 -4.33 -9.11
C ALA A 390 8.68 -5.18 -10.39
N ILE A 391 9.85 -5.79 -10.61
CA ILE A 391 10.10 -6.67 -11.76
C ILE A 391 9.16 -7.87 -11.73
N SER A 392 8.97 -8.52 -10.58
CA SER A 392 8.06 -9.67 -10.45
C SER A 392 6.62 -9.32 -10.86
N ILE A 393 6.14 -8.14 -10.46
CA ILE A 393 4.81 -7.63 -10.83
C ILE A 393 4.73 -7.32 -12.33
N VAL A 394 5.75 -6.62 -12.87
CA VAL A 394 5.78 -6.22 -14.28
C VAL A 394 5.79 -7.44 -15.21
N ILE A 395 6.59 -8.46 -14.92
CA ILE A 395 6.60 -9.69 -15.70
C ILE A 395 5.20 -10.33 -15.73
N VAL A 396 4.55 -10.45 -14.57
CA VAL A 396 3.21 -11.03 -14.48
C VAL A 396 2.18 -10.17 -15.23
N LYS A 397 2.30 -8.83 -15.23
CA LYS A 397 1.40 -7.93 -15.97
C LYS A 397 1.42 -8.22 -17.48
N HIS A 398 2.56 -8.59 -18.04
CA HIS A 398 2.72 -8.89 -19.47
C HIS A 398 2.32 -10.34 -19.86
N ILE A 399 2.16 -11.24 -18.91
CA ILE A 399 1.64 -12.59 -19.19
C ILE A 399 0.14 -12.46 -19.52
N LYS A 400 -0.30 -12.97 -20.69
CA LYS A 400 -1.71 -12.94 -21.07
C LYS A 400 -2.54 -13.74 -20.05
N PRO A 401 -3.68 -13.17 -19.56
CA PRO A 401 -4.53 -13.90 -18.62
C PRO A 401 -5.02 -15.21 -19.23
N PRO A 402 -5.17 -16.29 -18.43
CA PRO A 402 -5.78 -17.51 -18.91
C PRO A 402 -7.19 -17.17 -19.44
N ARG A 403 -7.48 -17.55 -20.68
CA ARG A 403 -8.81 -17.43 -21.26
C ARG A 403 -9.73 -18.39 -20.48
N ILE A 404 -10.52 -17.85 -19.54
CA ILE A 404 -11.62 -18.63 -18.97
C ILE A 404 -12.60 -18.86 -20.13
N ARG A 405 -12.72 -20.11 -20.57
CA ARG A 405 -13.74 -20.52 -21.54
C ARG A 405 -15.09 -19.99 -21.02
N LYS A 406 -15.68 -19.05 -21.75
CA LYS A 406 -17.10 -18.77 -21.59
C LYS A 406 -17.82 -20.09 -21.86
N ASN A 407 -18.34 -20.73 -20.81
CA ASN A 407 -19.35 -21.74 -21.01
C ASN A 407 -20.50 -21.02 -21.71
N THR A 408 -20.58 -21.22 -23.00
CA THR A 408 -21.78 -20.96 -23.82
C THR A 408 -22.85 -21.91 -23.30
N TYR A 409 -23.62 -21.47 -22.32
CA TYR A 409 -24.95 -22.05 -22.12
C TYR A 409 -25.80 -21.56 -23.28
N LYS A 410 -26.15 -22.54 -24.15
CA LYS A 410 -27.22 -22.42 -25.12
C LYS A 410 -28.55 -22.20 -24.42
#